data_4f6b2823f75356d440cc047eb767cfc5
#
_entry.id   4f6b2823f75356d440cc047eb767cfc5
#
_cell.length_a   1.000
_cell.length_b   1.000
_cell.length_c   1.000
_cell.angle_alpha   90.00
_cell.angle_beta   90.00
_cell.angle_gamma   90.00
#
_symmetry.space_group_name_H-M   'P 1'
#
loop_
_entity.id
_entity.type
_entity.pdbx_description
1 polymer ?
#
loop_
_entity_poly.entity_id
_entity_poly.type
_entity_poly.pdbx_seq_one_letter_code
_entity_poly.pdbx_strand_id
1 'polypeptide(L)'
;MVEADTAVRIAASATGLVKVYGSGETEVRALDGVDIRFPVGGFTAIMGPSGSGKSTLLHCLAGLDRPTAGSVHIGDTQVTGLGEAELTRLRRDRIGFIFQAFNLIPTLTAAENIELPLRLAGRRAEAGWLDRLIDTVGLRDRLGHRPSELSGGQQQRTAAARALATRPDIVFGDEPTGNLDSRSGTDLLGLLRSSAHDLDQTIVMVTHDPGAAAFADRVVFLADGRVVDEMADPTAERVLDRMKHLELGVSAPDTEPTDGVATDLDG
;
A
#
# COMPACT_ATOMS: atom_id res chain seq x y z
N MET A 1 35.37 -16.05 3.56
CA MET A 1 33.98 -16.24 3.16
C MET A 1 33.36 -14.87 3.36
N VAL A 2 33.17 -14.11 2.27
CA VAL A 2 32.62 -12.73 2.34
C VAL A 2 31.12 -12.91 2.46
N GLU A 3 30.52 -12.52 3.60
CA GLU A 3 29.08 -12.34 3.72
C GLU A 3 28.67 -11.31 2.67
N ALA A 4 27.91 -11.76 1.69
CA ALA A 4 27.26 -10.87 0.77
C ALA A 4 26.24 -10.05 1.59
N ASP A 5 26.56 -8.80 1.84
CA ASP A 5 25.62 -7.78 2.31
C ASP A 5 24.48 -7.73 1.28
N THR A 6 23.41 -8.45 1.58
CA THR A 6 22.22 -8.50 0.70
C THR A 6 21.50 -7.18 0.88
N ALA A 7 21.93 -6.16 0.15
CA ALA A 7 21.29 -4.85 0.16
C ALA A 7 19.78 -5.03 -0.09
N VAL A 8 18.97 -4.59 0.87
CA VAL A 8 17.51 -4.66 0.81
C VAL A 8 17.05 -3.91 -0.43
N ARG A 9 16.43 -4.63 -1.38
CA ARG A 9 15.87 -4.02 -2.60
C ARG A 9 14.66 -3.16 -2.23
N ILE A 10 14.61 -1.93 -2.75
CA ILE A 10 13.54 -0.95 -2.47
C ILE A 10 12.61 -0.86 -3.68
N ALA A 11 11.32 -1.11 -3.49
CA ALA A 11 10.30 -0.97 -4.52
C ALA A 11 9.86 0.48 -4.72
N ALA A 12 9.73 1.23 -3.62
CA ALA A 12 9.44 2.66 -3.67
C ALA A 12 10.08 3.40 -2.51
N SER A 13 10.39 4.68 -2.71
CA SER A 13 10.89 5.55 -1.65
C SER A 13 10.52 7.01 -1.87
N ALA A 14 10.44 7.76 -0.77
CA ALA A 14 10.39 9.20 -0.77
C ALA A 14 11.51 9.75 0.10
N THR A 15 12.08 10.90 -0.29
CA THR A 15 13.12 11.59 0.46
C THR A 15 12.79 13.08 0.53
N GLY A 16 12.71 13.61 1.77
CA GLY A 16 12.42 15.01 2.04
C GLY A 16 11.09 15.48 1.41
N LEU A 17 10.08 14.60 1.33
CA LEU A 17 8.88 14.87 0.56
C LEU A 17 8.01 15.93 1.24
N VAL A 18 7.75 17.01 0.53
CA VAL A 18 6.89 18.12 0.98
C VAL A 18 5.74 18.29 -0.01
N LYS A 19 4.53 18.47 0.52
CA LYS A 19 3.35 18.83 -0.27
C LYS A 19 2.57 19.93 0.41
N VAL A 20 2.40 21.03 -0.32
CA VAL A 20 1.63 22.20 0.09
C VAL A 20 0.50 22.41 -0.90
N TYR A 21 -0.71 22.59 -0.40
CA TYR A 21 -1.89 22.99 -1.17
C TYR A 21 -2.27 24.43 -0.85
N GLY A 22 -2.89 25.11 -1.80
CA GLY A 22 -3.29 26.51 -1.65
C GLY A 22 -2.11 27.49 -1.73
N SER A 23 -2.37 28.73 -1.33
CA SER A 23 -1.37 29.80 -1.27
C SER A 23 -1.79 30.86 -0.25
N GLY A 24 -0.82 31.56 0.36
CA GLY A 24 -1.08 32.62 1.34
C GLY A 24 -1.84 32.10 2.57
N GLU A 25 -2.94 32.75 2.96
CA GLU A 25 -3.71 32.41 4.16
C GLU A 25 -4.44 31.05 4.07
N THR A 26 -4.57 30.48 2.87
CA THR A 26 -5.21 29.15 2.66
C THR A 26 -4.19 28.04 2.48
N GLU A 27 -2.91 28.28 2.77
CA GLU A 27 -1.87 27.29 2.64
C GLU A 27 -2.04 26.15 3.65
N VAL A 28 -2.07 24.91 3.15
CA VAL A 28 -2.10 23.70 3.96
C VAL A 28 -0.90 22.84 3.59
N ARG A 29 -0.02 22.62 4.55
CA ARG A 29 1.12 21.71 4.40
C ARG A 29 0.67 20.28 4.74
N ALA A 30 0.35 19.51 3.73
CA ALA A 30 -0.14 18.14 3.87
C ALA A 30 0.98 17.12 4.11
N LEU A 31 2.20 17.39 3.58
CA LEU A 31 3.42 16.61 3.87
C LEU A 31 4.56 17.58 4.21
N ASP A 32 5.37 17.21 5.20
CA ASP A 32 6.40 18.08 5.76
C ASP A 32 7.72 17.30 5.99
N GLY A 33 8.44 17.06 4.90
CA GLY A 33 9.75 16.42 4.93
C GLY A 33 9.70 14.91 5.18
N VAL A 34 8.78 14.20 4.52
CA VAL A 34 8.63 12.74 4.70
C VAL A 34 9.79 12.00 4.05
N ASP A 35 10.49 11.18 4.85
CA ASP A 35 11.44 10.16 4.43
C ASP A 35 10.85 8.78 4.70
N ILE A 36 10.72 7.93 3.65
CA ILE A 36 10.16 6.60 3.78
C ILE A 36 10.69 5.67 2.69
N ARG A 37 10.82 4.37 3.01
CA ARG A 37 11.22 3.32 2.07
C ARG A 37 10.31 2.12 2.19
N PHE A 38 9.98 1.51 1.05
CA PHE A 38 9.19 0.29 0.97
C PHE A 38 10.03 -0.82 0.36
N PRO A 39 10.46 -1.81 1.15
CA PRO A 39 11.18 -2.97 0.65
C PRO A 39 10.35 -3.79 -0.34
N VAL A 40 11.03 -4.44 -1.30
CA VAL A 40 10.38 -5.38 -2.22
C VAL A 40 9.80 -6.58 -1.47
N GLY A 41 8.63 -7.03 -1.87
CA GLY A 41 7.98 -8.24 -1.35
C GLY A 41 7.36 -8.07 0.04
N GLY A 42 7.16 -6.82 0.52
CA GLY A 42 6.58 -6.54 1.82
C GLY A 42 5.17 -5.94 1.73
N PHE A 43 4.38 -6.15 2.77
CA PHE A 43 3.09 -5.49 2.97
C PHE A 43 3.21 -4.42 4.07
N THR A 44 3.10 -3.15 3.70
CA THR A 44 3.16 -2.01 4.64
C THR A 44 1.79 -1.34 4.73
N ALA A 45 1.31 -1.09 5.95
CA ALA A 45 0.16 -0.22 6.20
C ALA A 45 0.63 1.19 6.59
N ILE A 46 -0.06 2.23 6.12
CA ILE A 46 0.12 3.62 6.54
C ILE A 46 -1.11 4.02 7.34
N MET A 47 -0.91 4.42 8.57
CA MET A 47 -1.96 4.84 9.49
C MET A 47 -1.72 6.25 10.05
N GLY A 48 -2.72 6.82 10.68
CA GLY A 48 -2.64 8.11 11.32
C GLY A 48 -4.02 8.79 11.40
N PRO A 49 -4.16 9.87 12.15
CA PRO A 49 -5.39 10.64 12.29
C PRO A 49 -5.95 11.13 10.95
N SER A 50 -7.22 11.51 10.91
CA SER A 50 -7.79 12.17 9.74
C SER A 50 -7.03 13.46 9.44
N GLY A 51 -6.74 13.71 8.15
CA GLY A 51 -5.98 14.90 7.75
C GLY A 51 -4.45 14.80 7.93
N SER A 52 -3.89 13.69 8.43
CA SER A 52 -2.44 13.56 8.64
C SER A 52 -1.59 13.48 7.37
N GLY A 53 -2.21 13.44 6.16
CA GLY A 53 -1.49 13.43 4.88
C GLY A 53 -1.36 12.05 4.22
N LYS A 54 -1.97 10.98 4.73
CA LYS A 54 -1.83 9.59 4.23
C LYS A 54 -2.15 9.43 2.73
N SER A 55 -3.34 9.84 2.30
CA SER A 55 -3.74 9.75 0.88
C SER A 55 -2.87 10.68 0.01
N THR A 56 -2.46 11.85 0.54
CA THR A 56 -1.52 12.73 -0.15
C THR A 56 -0.17 12.06 -0.35
N LEU A 57 0.37 11.38 0.67
CA LEU A 57 1.61 10.62 0.56
C LEU A 57 1.49 9.53 -0.52
N LEU A 58 0.42 8.73 -0.47
CA LEU A 58 0.16 7.69 -1.45
C LEU A 58 0.04 8.26 -2.87
N HIS A 59 -0.68 9.37 -3.06
CA HIS A 59 -0.83 10.02 -4.37
C HIS A 59 0.50 10.57 -4.90
N CYS A 60 1.35 11.14 -4.03
CA CYS A 60 2.68 11.61 -4.43
C CYS A 60 3.59 10.44 -4.81
N LEU A 61 3.61 9.35 -4.03
CA LEU A 61 4.38 8.13 -4.33
C LEU A 61 3.99 7.53 -5.68
N ALA A 62 2.70 7.56 -5.99
CA ALA A 62 2.15 7.02 -7.22
C ALA A 62 2.26 7.97 -8.44
N GLY A 63 2.78 9.16 -8.26
CA GLY A 63 2.84 10.17 -9.31
C GLY A 63 1.45 10.62 -9.79
N LEU A 64 0.43 10.52 -8.93
CA LEU A 64 -0.92 11.07 -9.16
C LEU A 64 -0.98 12.54 -8.78
N ASP A 65 -0.18 12.95 -7.81
CA ASP A 65 0.00 14.34 -7.41
C ASP A 65 1.50 14.69 -7.37
N ARG A 66 1.83 15.92 -7.74
CA ARG A 66 3.22 16.39 -7.76
C ARG A 66 3.58 16.96 -6.39
N PRO A 67 4.66 16.51 -5.75
CA PRO A 67 5.15 17.13 -4.53
C PRO A 67 5.63 18.55 -4.79
N THR A 68 5.61 19.38 -3.74
CA THR A 68 6.15 20.74 -3.76
C THR A 68 7.68 20.72 -3.69
N ALA A 69 8.25 19.77 -2.93
CA ALA A 69 9.69 19.53 -2.81
C ALA A 69 9.97 18.09 -2.45
N GLY A 70 11.26 17.70 -2.52
CA GLY A 70 11.71 16.33 -2.26
C GLY A 70 11.68 15.47 -3.52
N SER A 71 11.93 14.17 -3.34
CA SER A 71 11.99 13.20 -4.45
C SER A 71 11.25 11.92 -4.13
N VAL A 72 10.69 11.30 -5.17
CA VAL A 72 10.03 9.98 -5.14
C VAL A 72 10.70 9.09 -6.15
N HIS A 73 10.94 7.82 -5.77
CA HIS A 73 11.46 6.79 -6.66
C HIS A 73 10.56 5.55 -6.64
N ILE A 74 10.40 4.92 -7.80
CA ILE A 74 9.86 3.56 -7.97
C ILE A 74 10.97 2.69 -8.54
N GLY A 75 11.51 1.79 -7.72
CA GLY A 75 12.79 1.14 -8.01
C GLY A 75 13.87 2.16 -8.29
N ASP A 76 14.52 2.04 -9.45
CA ASP A 76 15.60 2.96 -9.88
C ASP A 76 15.08 4.21 -10.63
N THR A 77 13.77 4.35 -10.82
CA THR A 77 13.19 5.45 -11.59
C THR A 77 12.74 6.57 -10.67
N GLN A 78 13.32 7.76 -10.83
CA GLN A 78 12.85 8.96 -10.15
C GLN A 78 11.53 9.43 -10.78
N VAL A 79 10.47 9.44 -9.99
CA VAL A 79 9.10 9.83 -10.40
C VAL A 79 8.96 11.35 -10.49
N THR A 80 9.55 12.05 -9.51
CA THR A 80 9.59 13.52 -9.49
C THR A 80 10.43 14.04 -10.65
N GLY A 81 9.83 14.89 -11.49
CA GLY A 81 10.49 15.42 -12.70
C GLY A 81 10.08 14.75 -14.01
N LEU A 82 9.38 13.59 -13.97
CA LEU A 82 8.83 12.98 -15.18
C LEU A 82 7.72 13.84 -15.80
N GLY A 83 7.65 13.82 -17.13
CA GLY A 83 6.54 14.41 -17.89
C GLY A 83 5.28 13.54 -17.81
N GLU A 84 4.09 14.11 -18.14
CA GLU A 84 2.80 13.42 -18.03
C GLU A 84 2.76 12.09 -18.84
N ALA A 85 3.38 12.07 -20.02
CA ALA A 85 3.44 10.86 -20.85
C ALA A 85 4.29 9.75 -20.20
N GLU A 86 5.36 10.12 -19.50
CA GLU A 86 6.24 9.18 -18.79
C GLU A 86 5.57 8.68 -17.51
N LEU A 87 4.92 9.56 -16.74
CA LEU A 87 4.11 9.21 -15.57
C LEU A 87 2.98 8.24 -15.96
N THR A 88 2.32 8.48 -17.09
CA THR A 88 1.26 7.58 -17.58
C THR A 88 1.80 6.19 -17.89
N ARG A 89 2.98 6.08 -18.53
CA ARG A 89 3.64 4.79 -18.79
C ARG A 89 4.08 4.13 -17.48
N LEU A 90 4.69 4.88 -16.56
CA LEU A 90 5.12 4.36 -15.26
C LEU A 90 3.95 3.76 -14.49
N ARG A 91 2.83 4.52 -14.37
CA ARG A 91 1.61 4.04 -13.68
C ARG A 91 1.04 2.79 -14.35
N ARG A 92 0.96 2.78 -15.68
CA ARG A 92 0.43 1.64 -16.43
C ARG A 92 1.26 0.37 -16.27
N ASP A 93 2.58 0.51 -16.23
CA ASP A 93 3.50 -0.62 -16.35
C ASP A 93 4.07 -1.10 -15.01
N ARG A 94 4.16 -0.22 -14.00
CA ARG A 94 4.91 -0.48 -12.75
C ARG A 94 4.11 -0.23 -11.47
N ILE A 95 2.91 0.34 -11.55
CA ILE A 95 2.11 0.68 -10.37
C ILE A 95 0.72 0.06 -10.50
N GLY A 96 0.30 -0.69 -9.46
CA GLY A 96 -1.08 -1.13 -9.29
C GLY A 96 -1.84 -0.21 -8.35
N PHE A 97 -3.18 -0.11 -8.56
CA PHE A 97 -4.05 0.67 -7.68
C PHE A 97 -5.28 -0.11 -7.27
N ILE A 98 -5.58 -0.08 -5.96
CA ILE A 98 -6.81 -0.59 -5.36
C ILE A 98 -7.45 0.58 -4.60
N PHE A 99 -8.62 1.01 -5.04
CA PHE A 99 -9.36 2.11 -4.42
C PHE A 99 -10.47 1.57 -3.52
N GLN A 100 -10.96 2.40 -2.62
CA GLN A 100 -12.14 2.13 -1.81
C GLN A 100 -13.38 1.88 -2.68
N ALA A 101 -13.61 2.72 -3.69
CA ALA A 101 -14.58 2.43 -4.77
C ALA A 101 -13.89 1.49 -5.76
N PHE A 102 -14.55 0.41 -6.13
CA PHE A 102 -13.99 -0.67 -6.96
C PHE A 102 -13.47 -0.20 -8.33
N ASN A 103 -14.07 0.86 -8.87
CA ASN A 103 -13.71 1.50 -10.15
C ASN A 103 -13.61 0.49 -11.31
N LEU A 104 -14.48 -0.53 -11.29
CA LEU A 104 -14.61 -1.47 -12.42
C LEU A 104 -15.37 -0.82 -13.55
N ILE A 105 -15.03 -1.17 -14.79
CA ILE A 105 -15.78 -0.76 -15.97
C ILE A 105 -17.03 -1.63 -16.05
N PRO A 106 -18.24 -1.04 -15.92
CA PRO A 106 -19.46 -1.81 -15.72
C PRO A 106 -19.89 -2.62 -16.94
N THR A 107 -19.44 -2.25 -18.13
CA THR A 107 -19.74 -2.97 -19.38
C THR A 107 -18.81 -4.16 -19.64
N LEU A 108 -17.71 -4.25 -18.92
CA LEU A 108 -16.74 -5.33 -19.06
C LEU A 108 -17.01 -6.43 -18.03
N THR A 109 -16.72 -7.67 -18.39
CA THR A 109 -16.70 -8.81 -17.46
C THR A 109 -15.56 -8.69 -16.44
N ALA A 110 -15.54 -9.55 -15.42
CA ALA A 110 -14.45 -9.64 -14.46
C ALA A 110 -13.11 -9.94 -15.16
N ALA A 111 -13.08 -10.92 -16.07
CA ALA A 111 -11.90 -11.22 -16.86
C ALA A 111 -11.39 -10.01 -17.66
N GLU A 112 -12.30 -9.33 -18.36
CA GLU A 112 -11.94 -8.15 -19.16
C GLU A 112 -11.46 -6.98 -18.32
N ASN A 113 -12.04 -6.76 -17.11
CA ASN A 113 -11.54 -5.78 -16.15
C ASN A 113 -10.13 -6.12 -15.67
N ILE A 114 -9.86 -7.39 -15.33
CA ILE A 114 -8.54 -7.86 -14.87
C ILE A 114 -7.49 -7.67 -15.98
N GLU A 115 -7.82 -8.02 -17.23
CA GLU A 115 -6.89 -7.93 -18.36
C GLU A 115 -6.73 -6.50 -18.91
N LEU A 116 -7.58 -5.56 -18.52
CA LEU A 116 -7.61 -4.22 -19.09
C LEU A 116 -6.26 -3.50 -19.07
N PRO A 117 -5.48 -3.48 -17.96
CA PRO A 117 -4.17 -2.82 -17.94
C PRO A 117 -3.20 -3.43 -18.96
N LEU A 118 -3.22 -4.75 -19.13
CA LEU A 118 -2.38 -5.45 -20.10
C LEU A 118 -2.77 -5.08 -21.54
N ARG A 119 -4.07 -5.03 -21.84
CA ARG A 119 -4.58 -4.62 -23.16
C ARG A 119 -4.19 -3.18 -23.48
N LEU A 120 -4.31 -2.25 -22.53
CA LEU A 120 -3.90 -0.86 -22.67
C LEU A 120 -2.38 -0.71 -22.85
N ALA A 121 -1.60 -1.62 -22.27
CA ALA A 121 -0.16 -1.67 -22.45
C ALA A 121 0.28 -2.33 -23.78
N GLY A 122 -0.64 -2.91 -24.56
CA GLY A 122 -0.31 -3.73 -25.72
C GLY A 122 0.50 -4.98 -25.37
N ARG A 123 0.37 -5.47 -24.13
CA ARG A 123 1.14 -6.60 -23.57
C ARG A 123 0.24 -7.81 -23.35
N ARG A 124 0.84 -8.97 -23.34
CA ARG A 124 0.23 -10.20 -22.83
C ARG A 124 0.80 -10.51 -21.46
N ALA A 125 0.00 -11.09 -20.60
CA ALA A 125 0.50 -11.61 -19.33
C ALA A 125 1.57 -12.69 -19.58
N GLU A 126 2.48 -12.80 -18.63
CA GLU A 126 3.41 -13.94 -18.58
C GLU A 126 2.61 -15.25 -18.47
N ALA A 127 3.10 -16.30 -19.13
CA ALA A 127 2.42 -17.59 -19.14
C ALA A 127 2.14 -18.08 -17.71
N GLY A 128 0.88 -18.43 -17.42
CA GLY A 128 0.41 -18.94 -16.15
C GLY A 128 0.29 -17.89 -15.02
N TRP A 129 0.71 -16.63 -15.23
CA TRP A 129 0.59 -15.58 -14.21
C TRP A 129 -0.88 -15.27 -13.89
N LEU A 130 -1.68 -14.95 -14.90
CA LEU A 130 -3.11 -14.65 -14.70
C LEU A 130 -3.85 -15.83 -14.11
N ASP A 131 -3.51 -17.07 -14.49
CA ASP A 131 -4.14 -18.26 -13.92
C ASP A 131 -3.88 -18.37 -12.42
N ARG A 132 -2.62 -18.22 -11.99
CA ARG A 132 -2.28 -18.19 -10.55
C ARG A 132 -2.97 -17.06 -9.82
N LEU A 133 -2.97 -15.86 -10.40
CA LEU A 133 -3.63 -14.69 -9.81
C LEU A 133 -5.14 -14.93 -9.65
N ILE A 134 -5.82 -15.43 -10.69
CA ILE A 134 -7.26 -15.73 -10.68
C ILE A 134 -7.59 -16.78 -9.62
N ASP A 135 -6.75 -17.81 -9.45
CA ASP A 135 -6.92 -18.84 -8.43
C ASP A 135 -6.72 -18.24 -7.02
N THR A 136 -5.67 -17.42 -6.84
CA THR A 136 -5.40 -16.73 -5.56
C THR A 136 -6.56 -15.82 -5.14
N VAL A 137 -7.13 -15.06 -6.08
CA VAL A 137 -8.28 -14.17 -5.77
C VAL A 137 -9.62 -14.92 -5.70
N GLY A 138 -9.67 -16.21 -6.06
CA GLY A 138 -10.87 -17.05 -6.00
C GLY A 138 -11.99 -16.58 -6.90
N LEU A 139 -11.69 -16.18 -8.14
CA LEU A 139 -12.65 -15.63 -9.11
C LEU A 139 -12.91 -16.52 -10.33
N ARG A 140 -12.35 -17.74 -10.39
CA ARG A 140 -12.40 -18.60 -11.58
C ARG A 140 -13.83 -18.80 -12.11
N ASP A 141 -14.79 -19.05 -11.23
CA ASP A 141 -16.20 -19.26 -11.61
C ASP A 141 -16.97 -17.96 -11.86
N ARG A 142 -16.31 -16.80 -11.75
CA ARG A 142 -16.93 -15.47 -11.88
C ARG A 142 -16.37 -14.64 -13.02
N LEU A 143 -15.43 -15.14 -13.77
CA LEU A 143 -14.72 -14.42 -14.83
C LEU A 143 -15.64 -13.86 -15.92
N GLY A 144 -16.71 -14.57 -16.26
CA GLY A 144 -17.71 -14.13 -17.24
C GLY A 144 -18.75 -13.13 -16.73
N HIS A 145 -18.81 -12.86 -15.42
CA HIS A 145 -19.82 -11.97 -14.82
C HIS A 145 -19.41 -10.51 -14.95
N ARG A 146 -20.40 -9.63 -15.10
CA ARG A 146 -20.20 -8.17 -15.04
C ARG A 146 -20.26 -7.65 -13.62
N PRO A 147 -19.75 -6.46 -13.32
CA PRO A 147 -19.77 -5.89 -11.96
C PRO A 147 -21.14 -5.93 -11.28
N SER A 148 -22.23 -5.67 -12.02
CA SER A 148 -23.60 -5.73 -11.49
C SER A 148 -24.06 -7.13 -11.05
N GLU A 149 -23.36 -8.17 -11.46
CA GLU A 149 -23.65 -9.58 -11.15
C GLU A 149 -22.72 -10.13 -10.05
N LEU A 150 -21.81 -9.30 -9.53
CA LEU A 150 -20.81 -9.63 -8.52
C LEU A 150 -21.16 -9.00 -7.17
N SER A 151 -20.93 -9.73 -6.07
CA SER A 151 -20.97 -9.13 -4.74
C SER A 151 -19.89 -8.06 -4.56
N GLY A 152 -20.04 -7.17 -3.56
CA GLY A 152 -19.03 -6.14 -3.27
C GLY A 152 -17.63 -6.73 -3.05
N GLY A 153 -17.52 -7.82 -2.29
CA GLY A 153 -16.24 -8.53 -2.10
C GLY A 153 -15.68 -9.13 -3.39
N GLN A 154 -16.52 -9.65 -4.30
CA GLN A 154 -16.08 -10.15 -5.60
C GLN A 154 -15.64 -9.00 -6.51
N GLN A 155 -16.32 -7.85 -6.49
CA GLN A 155 -15.91 -6.66 -7.23
C GLN A 155 -14.56 -6.16 -6.74
N GLN A 156 -14.34 -6.09 -5.43
CA GLN A 156 -13.06 -5.64 -4.87
C GLN A 156 -11.92 -6.63 -5.16
N ARG A 157 -12.17 -7.94 -5.09
CA ARG A 157 -11.17 -8.94 -5.51
C ARG A 157 -10.86 -8.85 -7.02
N THR A 158 -11.85 -8.49 -7.85
CA THR A 158 -11.63 -8.19 -9.28
C THR A 158 -10.74 -6.95 -9.44
N ALA A 159 -10.98 -5.89 -8.65
CA ALA A 159 -10.16 -4.68 -8.66
C ALA A 159 -8.71 -4.97 -8.18
N ALA A 160 -8.54 -5.80 -7.15
CA ALA A 160 -7.22 -6.25 -6.69
C ALA A 160 -6.50 -7.06 -7.76
N ALA A 161 -7.18 -8.02 -8.39
CA ALA A 161 -6.61 -8.81 -9.50
C ALA A 161 -6.20 -7.91 -10.69
N ARG A 162 -7.02 -6.91 -11.03
CA ARG A 162 -6.67 -5.92 -12.06
C ARG A 162 -5.40 -5.15 -11.71
N ALA A 163 -5.25 -4.74 -10.45
CA ALA A 163 -4.07 -4.02 -9.98
C ALA A 163 -2.79 -4.87 -10.05
N LEU A 164 -2.91 -6.18 -9.85
CA LEU A 164 -1.81 -7.15 -9.87
C LEU A 164 -1.52 -7.73 -11.26
N ALA A 165 -2.44 -7.57 -12.25
CA ALA A 165 -2.37 -8.27 -13.54
C ALA A 165 -1.09 -7.99 -14.34
N THR A 166 -0.54 -6.77 -14.23
CA THR A 166 0.69 -6.37 -14.93
C THR A 166 1.97 -6.79 -14.23
N ARG A 167 1.91 -7.43 -13.04
CA ARG A 167 3.04 -7.66 -12.12
C ARG A 167 3.77 -6.34 -11.83
N PRO A 168 3.10 -5.38 -11.21
CA PRO A 168 3.69 -4.08 -10.93
C PRO A 168 4.81 -4.21 -9.88
N ASP A 169 5.71 -3.23 -9.83
CA ASP A 169 6.74 -3.17 -8.79
C ASP A 169 6.14 -2.88 -7.41
N ILE A 170 5.00 -2.19 -7.39
CA ILE A 170 4.28 -1.83 -6.16
C ILE A 170 2.78 -1.66 -6.43
N VAL A 171 1.97 -2.08 -5.44
CA VAL A 171 0.53 -1.86 -5.41
C VAL A 171 0.19 -0.90 -4.28
N PHE A 172 -0.52 0.18 -4.60
CA PHE A 172 -1.07 1.12 -3.63
C PHE A 172 -2.55 0.84 -3.39
N GLY A 173 -2.95 0.71 -2.13
CA GLY A 173 -4.33 0.57 -1.68
C GLY A 173 -4.76 1.80 -0.87
N ASP A 174 -5.78 2.53 -1.34
CA ASP A 174 -6.38 3.62 -0.59
C ASP A 174 -7.70 3.16 0.00
N GLU A 175 -7.69 2.82 1.29
CA GLU A 175 -8.83 2.27 2.04
C GLU A 175 -9.53 1.08 1.34
N PRO A 176 -8.80 0.03 0.92
CA PRO A 176 -9.35 -1.00 0.02
C PRO A 176 -10.49 -1.81 0.62
N THR A 177 -10.68 -1.77 1.95
CA THR A 177 -11.75 -2.47 2.67
C THR A 177 -12.91 -1.57 3.07
N GLY A 178 -12.84 -0.26 2.86
CA GLY A 178 -13.77 0.72 3.40
C GLY A 178 -15.24 0.57 2.96
N ASN A 179 -15.51 -0.10 1.83
CA ASN A 179 -16.84 -0.37 1.31
C ASN A 179 -17.28 -1.84 1.45
N LEU A 180 -16.56 -2.63 2.25
CA LEU A 180 -16.82 -4.07 2.42
C LEU A 180 -17.41 -4.37 3.80
N ASP A 181 -18.22 -5.43 3.86
CA ASP A 181 -18.54 -6.07 5.14
C ASP A 181 -17.28 -6.71 5.75
N SER A 182 -17.33 -6.97 7.07
CA SER A 182 -16.16 -7.45 7.84
C SER A 182 -15.57 -8.75 7.28
N ARG A 183 -16.40 -9.67 6.77
CA ARG A 183 -15.92 -10.94 6.21
C ARG A 183 -15.21 -10.71 4.88
N SER A 184 -15.83 -9.97 3.97
CA SER A 184 -15.25 -9.62 2.67
C SER A 184 -13.96 -8.79 2.82
N GLY A 185 -13.91 -7.91 3.83
CA GLY A 185 -12.72 -7.15 4.19
C GLY A 185 -11.56 -8.06 4.63
N THR A 186 -11.84 -8.99 5.56
CA THR A 186 -10.86 -9.99 6.02
C THR A 186 -10.34 -10.86 4.87
N ASP A 187 -11.24 -11.34 4.01
CA ASP A 187 -10.87 -12.15 2.84
C ASP A 187 -9.95 -11.36 1.88
N LEU A 188 -10.23 -10.08 1.65
CA LEU A 188 -9.38 -9.23 0.82
C LEU A 188 -8.00 -8.99 1.44
N LEU A 189 -7.95 -8.70 2.75
CA LEU A 189 -6.67 -8.47 3.46
C LEU A 189 -5.79 -9.73 3.46
N GLY A 190 -6.40 -10.90 3.68
CA GLY A 190 -5.72 -12.18 3.54
C GLY A 190 -5.15 -12.39 2.14
N LEU A 191 -5.91 -12.03 1.11
CA LEU A 191 -5.47 -12.07 -0.28
C LEU A 191 -4.31 -11.12 -0.56
N LEU A 192 -4.35 -9.88 -0.04
CA LEU A 192 -3.24 -8.93 -0.20
C LEU A 192 -1.98 -9.45 0.49
N ARG A 193 -2.10 -10.00 1.70
CA ARG A 193 -0.98 -10.61 2.42
C ARG A 193 -0.38 -11.78 1.64
N SER A 194 -1.22 -12.71 1.15
CA SER A 194 -0.75 -13.82 0.31
C SER A 194 -0.10 -13.32 -0.99
N SER A 195 -0.64 -12.25 -1.59
CA SER A 195 -0.02 -11.67 -2.79
C SER A 195 1.36 -11.08 -2.51
N ALA A 196 1.57 -10.50 -1.33
CA ALA A 196 2.89 -10.01 -0.94
C ALA A 196 3.89 -11.16 -0.75
N HIS A 197 3.50 -12.23 -0.04
CA HIS A 197 4.42 -13.28 0.37
C HIS A 197 4.56 -14.39 -0.69
N ASP A 198 3.45 -14.83 -1.31
CA ASP A 198 3.45 -15.97 -2.23
C ASP A 198 3.72 -15.55 -3.69
N LEU A 199 3.42 -14.30 -4.03
CA LEU A 199 3.59 -13.75 -5.37
C LEU A 199 4.69 -12.67 -5.46
N ASP A 200 5.43 -12.43 -4.37
CA ASP A 200 6.52 -11.44 -4.26
C ASP A 200 6.10 -10.03 -4.70
N GLN A 201 4.86 -9.62 -4.29
CA GLN A 201 4.34 -8.30 -4.61
C GLN A 201 4.59 -7.33 -3.47
N THR A 202 4.98 -6.10 -3.78
CA THR A 202 5.08 -5.03 -2.77
C THR A 202 3.75 -4.33 -2.65
N ILE A 203 3.20 -4.24 -1.43
CA ILE A 203 1.88 -3.63 -1.17
C ILE A 203 2.03 -2.53 -0.13
N VAL A 204 1.45 -1.38 -0.43
CA VAL A 204 1.32 -0.25 0.51
C VAL A 204 -0.15 0.11 0.62
N MET A 205 -0.72 0.00 1.80
CA MET A 205 -2.12 0.24 2.08
C MET A 205 -2.30 1.41 3.05
N VAL A 206 -3.11 2.38 2.68
CA VAL A 206 -3.63 3.39 3.62
C VAL A 206 -4.89 2.84 4.25
N THR A 207 -4.98 2.90 5.57
CA THR A 207 -6.18 2.52 6.32
C THR A 207 -6.27 3.28 7.63
N HIS A 208 -7.49 3.41 8.15
CA HIS A 208 -7.76 3.90 9.51
C HIS A 208 -8.20 2.77 10.45
N ASP A 209 -8.36 1.54 9.94
CA ASP A 209 -8.78 0.37 10.72
C ASP A 209 -7.56 -0.38 11.28
N PRO A 210 -7.37 -0.44 12.62
CA PRO A 210 -6.30 -1.20 13.26
C PRO A 210 -6.33 -2.70 12.94
N GLY A 211 -7.54 -3.27 12.75
CA GLY A 211 -7.71 -4.66 12.35
C GLY A 211 -7.17 -4.92 10.95
N ALA A 212 -7.40 -4.00 10.01
CA ALA A 212 -6.85 -4.09 8.67
C ALA A 212 -5.32 -3.91 8.67
N ALA A 213 -4.80 -2.98 9.45
CA ALA A 213 -3.36 -2.73 9.55
C ALA A 213 -2.58 -3.92 10.12
N ALA A 214 -3.20 -4.73 10.99
CA ALA A 214 -2.60 -5.92 11.57
C ALA A 214 -2.32 -7.06 10.55
N PHE A 215 -2.83 -6.96 9.31
CA PHE A 215 -2.48 -7.88 8.23
C PHE A 215 -1.14 -7.54 7.57
N ALA A 216 -0.65 -6.31 7.75
CA ALA A 216 0.64 -5.89 7.19
C ALA A 216 1.82 -6.46 7.99
N ASP A 217 3.02 -6.46 7.38
CA ASP A 217 4.27 -6.81 8.06
C ASP A 217 4.78 -5.63 8.90
N ARG A 218 4.41 -4.40 8.48
CA ARG A 218 4.83 -3.16 9.12
C ARG A 218 3.73 -2.12 9.02
N VAL A 219 3.56 -1.34 10.09
CA VAL A 219 2.73 -0.13 10.10
C VAL A 219 3.62 1.10 10.22
N VAL A 220 3.39 2.08 9.35
CA VAL A 220 4.00 3.42 9.42
C VAL A 220 2.94 4.40 9.90
N PHE A 221 3.27 5.15 10.93
CA PHE A 221 2.35 6.14 11.49
C PHE A 221 2.68 7.54 10.99
N LEU A 222 1.68 8.20 10.44
CA LEU A 222 1.77 9.56 9.92
C LEU A 222 0.92 10.51 10.78
N ALA A 223 1.53 11.60 11.26
CA ALA A 223 0.85 12.68 11.95
C ALA A 223 1.41 14.02 11.46
N ASP A 224 0.54 15.01 11.25
CA ASP A 224 0.90 16.37 10.81
C ASP A 224 1.86 16.38 9.60
N GLY A 225 1.60 15.50 8.64
CA GLY A 225 2.40 15.39 7.41
C GLY A 225 3.79 14.78 7.60
N ARG A 226 4.10 14.16 8.74
CA ARG A 226 5.39 13.55 9.06
C ARG A 226 5.24 12.09 9.46
N VAL A 227 6.24 11.27 9.14
CA VAL A 227 6.38 9.93 9.74
C VAL A 227 6.83 10.13 11.19
N VAL A 228 6.02 9.63 12.13
CA VAL A 228 6.26 9.82 13.57
C VAL A 228 6.63 8.52 14.27
N ASP A 229 6.32 7.36 13.66
CA ASP A 229 6.64 6.06 14.24
C ASP A 229 6.53 4.94 13.20
N GLU A 230 7.17 3.78 13.48
CA GLU A 230 7.03 2.55 12.71
C GLU A 230 6.88 1.36 13.67
N MET A 231 6.03 0.41 13.31
CA MET A 231 5.77 -0.81 14.09
C MET A 231 5.92 -2.03 13.21
N ALA A 232 6.88 -2.90 13.50
CA ALA A 232 7.00 -4.22 12.91
C ALA A 232 6.06 -5.21 13.62
N ASP A 233 5.63 -6.25 12.88
CA ASP A 233 4.74 -7.31 13.36
C ASP A 233 3.54 -6.76 14.14
N PRO A 234 2.69 -5.92 13.50
CA PRO A 234 1.61 -5.23 14.17
C PRO A 234 0.51 -6.19 14.65
N THR A 235 -0.08 -5.89 15.80
CA THR A 235 -1.36 -6.48 16.23
C THR A 235 -2.40 -5.38 16.31
N ALA A 236 -3.69 -5.71 16.12
CA ALA A 236 -4.76 -4.73 16.16
C ALA A 236 -4.78 -3.93 17.48
N GLU A 237 -4.48 -4.60 18.60
CA GLU A 237 -4.41 -3.97 19.93
C GLU A 237 -3.27 -2.95 20.01
N ARG A 238 -2.04 -3.33 19.62
CA ARG A 238 -0.87 -2.43 19.64
C ARG A 238 -1.08 -1.23 18.72
N VAL A 239 -1.65 -1.46 17.52
CA VAL A 239 -1.95 -0.41 16.56
C VAL A 239 -3.01 0.55 17.12
N LEU A 240 -4.10 0.02 17.69
CA LEU A 240 -5.15 0.83 18.30
C LEU A 240 -4.61 1.69 19.45
N ASP A 241 -3.76 1.11 20.30
CA ASP A 241 -3.16 1.82 21.43
C ASP A 241 -2.24 2.96 20.92
N ARG A 242 -1.41 2.69 19.92
CA ARG A 242 -0.57 3.71 19.30
C ARG A 242 -1.39 4.85 18.68
N MET A 243 -2.48 4.53 18.00
CA MET A 243 -3.37 5.54 17.40
C MET A 243 -3.98 6.45 18.45
N LYS A 244 -4.44 5.91 19.62
CA LYS A 244 -4.96 6.72 20.73
C LYS A 244 -3.91 7.72 21.24
N HIS A 245 -2.66 7.29 21.40
CA HIS A 245 -1.58 8.18 21.84
C HIS A 245 -1.33 9.31 20.83
N LEU A 246 -1.37 9.01 19.53
CA LEU A 246 -1.20 10.03 18.48
C LEU A 246 -2.34 11.05 18.47
N GLU A 247 -3.59 10.63 18.69
CA GLU A 247 -4.75 11.53 18.77
C GLU A 247 -4.72 12.43 20.01
N LEU A 248 -4.15 11.95 21.12
CA LEU A 248 -4.01 12.70 22.37
C LEU A 248 -2.76 13.61 22.37
N GLY A 249 -1.92 13.57 21.35
CA GLY A 249 -0.68 14.33 21.30
C GLY A 249 0.37 13.89 22.33
N VAL A 250 0.28 12.65 22.84
CA VAL A 250 1.20 12.09 23.83
C VAL A 250 2.27 11.28 23.12
N SER A 251 3.55 11.59 23.37
CA SER A 251 4.67 10.76 22.91
C SER A 251 4.56 9.35 23.49
N ALA A 252 4.91 8.32 22.68
CA ALA A 252 4.96 6.94 23.18
C ALA A 252 5.92 6.85 24.38
N PRO A 253 5.62 6.05 25.41
CA PRO A 253 6.60 5.71 26.42
C PRO A 253 7.73 4.94 25.74
N ASP A 254 8.99 5.35 26.01
CA ASP A 254 10.18 4.62 25.56
C ASP A 254 10.06 3.18 26.07
N THR A 255 9.90 2.22 25.17
CA THR A 255 10.03 0.81 25.52
C THR A 255 11.52 0.54 25.71
N GLU A 256 11.99 0.63 26.96
CA GLU A 256 13.32 0.13 27.32
C GLU A 256 13.42 -1.35 26.94
N PRO A 257 14.55 -1.75 26.33
CA PRO A 257 14.82 -3.17 26.13
C PRO A 257 14.91 -3.82 27.52
N THR A 258 14.10 -4.86 27.76
CA THR A 258 14.21 -5.69 28.96
C THR A 258 15.55 -6.40 28.94
N ASP A 259 16.54 -5.78 29.58
CA ASP A 259 17.81 -6.44 29.91
C ASP A 259 17.48 -7.64 30.83
N GLY A 260 17.90 -8.82 30.33
CA GLY A 260 17.74 -10.07 31.06
C GLY A 260 18.44 -9.99 32.41
N VAL A 261 17.67 -10.12 33.47
CA VAL A 261 18.19 -10.37 34.82
C VAL A 261 18.80 -11.79 34.80
N ALA A 262 20.12 -11.85 34.69
CA ALA A 262 20.88 -13.03 35.04
C ALA A 262 20.79 -13.21 36.57
N THR A 263 20.01 -14.18 37.01
CA THR A 263 20.07 -14.67 38.40
C THR A 263 21.26 -15.59 38.53
N ASP A 264 22.36 -15.06 39.07
CA ASP A 264 23.41 -15.87 39.70
C ASP A 264 22.81 -16.57 40.91
N LEU A 265 22.77 -17.88 40.86
CA LEU A 265 22.61 -18.75 42.04
C LEU A 265 23.95 -19.42 42.28
N ASP A 266 24.81 -18.78 43.10
CA ASP A 266 25.82 -19.43 43.88
C ASP A 266 25.45 -19.36 45.34
N GLY A 267 25.36 -20.56 46.01
CA GLY A 267 25.13 -20.69 47.45
C GLY A 267 24.76 -22.11 47.83
#